data_7f65d6ab5704430a83fbacce32b1862a
#
_entry.id   7f65d6ab5704430a83fbacce32b1862a
#
_cell.length_a   1.000
_cell.length_b   1.000
_cell.length_c   1.000
_cell.angle_alpha   90.00
_cell.angle_beta   90.00
_cell.angle_gamma   90.00
#
_symmetry.space_group_name_H-M   'P 1'
#
loop_
_entity.id
_entity.type
_entity.pdbx_description
1 polymer ?
#
loop_
_entity_poly.entity_id
_entity_poly.type
_entity_poly.pdbx_seq_one_letter_code
_entity_poly.pdbx_strand_id
1 'polypeptide(L)' 'MKNLISLGRHPVNSLQVGHMIRFRSRNFVQEMVLTIRRIQWLKDKVIVSGDEANDVALSVYDWVELVKEEKEAV' A
#
# COMPACT_ATOMS: atom_id res chain seq x y z
N MET A 1 -13.62 9.45 -12.46
CA MET A 1 -12.77 9.03 -11.32
C MET A 1 -12.98 7.55 -11.05
N LYS A 2 -11.89 6.84 -10.87
CA LYS A 2 -11.99 5.42 -10.50
C LYS A 2 -12.22 5.34 -9.00
N ASN A 3 -13.22 4.59 -8.61
CA ASN A 3 -13.49 4.32 -7.21
C ASN A 3 -12.60 3.20 -6.70
N LEU A 4 -12.20 3.31 -5.45
CA LEU A 4 -11.44 2.27 -4.80
C LEU A 4 -12.35 1.46 -3.88
N ILE A 5 -12.18 0.15 -3.91
CA ILE A 5 -12.91 -0.77 -3.05
C ILE A 5 -11.95 -1.29 -2.00
N SER A 6 -12.33 -1.18 -0.72
CA SER A 6 -11.53 -1.71 0.36
C SER A 6 -11.62 -3.23 0.39
N LEU A 7 -10.48 -3.88 0.51
CA LEU A 7 -10.38 -5.33 0.70
C LEU A 7 -10.08 -5.68 2.17
N GLY A 8 -10.19 -4.69 3.05
CA GLY A 8 -9.93 -4.86 4.46
C GLY A 8 -8.48 -4.60 4.83
N ARG A 9 -8.18 -4.71 6.11
CA ARG A 9 -6.83 -4.49 6.62
C ARG A 9 -6.06 -5.79 6.61
N HIS A 10 -4.81 -5.72 6.18
CA HIS A 10 -3.93 -6.88 6.11
C HIS A 10 -2.59 -6.56 6.77
N PRO A 11 -1.95 -7.55 7.37
CA PRO A 11 -0.63 -7.31 7.97
C PRO A 11 0.39 -6.96 6.89
N VAL A 12 1.29 -6.06 7.23
CA VAL A 12 2.33 -5.60 6.30
C VAL A 12 3.17 -6.77 5.80
N ASN A 13 3.39 -7.78 6.65
CA ASN A 13 4.21 -8.93 6.26
C ASN A 13 3.56 -9.83 5.20
N SER A 14 2.30 -9.59 4.85
CA SER A 14 1.62 -10.36 3.80
C SER A 14 1.59 -9.62 2.45
N LEU A 15 2.22 -8.45 2.35
CA LEU A 15 2.17 -7.66 1.14
C LEU A 15 2.99 -8.30 0.01
N GLN A 16 2.54 -8.10 -1.21
CA GLN A 16 3.18 -8.63 -2.41
C GLN A 16 3.19 -7.55 -3.48
N VAL A 17 4.12 -7.70 -4.43
CA VAL A 17 4.13 -6.84 -5.62
C VAL A 17 2.80 -6.99 -6.35
N GLY A 18 2.23 -5.87 -6.77
CA GLY A 18 0.92 -5.81 -7.41
C GLY A 18 -0.20 -5.41 -6.48
N HIS A 19 -0.02 -5.55 -5.16
CA HIS A 19 -1.03 -5.07 -4.22
C HIS A 19 -1.11 -3.54 -4.25
N MET A 20 -2.31 -3.02 -4.12
CA MET A 20 -2.55 -1.59 -3.97
C MET A 20 -2.94 -1.36 -2.51
N ILE A 21 -2.24 -0.45 -1.85
CA ILE A 21 -2.47 -0.16 -0.44
C ILE A 21 -2.85 1.30 -0.25
N ARG A 22 -3.67 1.53 0.77
CA ARG A 22 -4.04 2.87 1.22
C ARG A 22 -3.52 3.03 2.65
N PHE A 23 -2.78 4.10 2.87
CA PHE A 23 -2.16 4.32 4.17
C PHE A 23 -2.02 5.82 4.44
N ARG A 24 -1.80 6.14 5.70
CA ARG A 24 -1.54 7.52 6.12
C ARG A 24 -0.15 7.58 6.73
N SER A 25 0.71 8.38 6.14
CA SER A 25 2.04 8.61 6.69
C SER A 25 1.96 9.58 7.87
N ARG A 26 2.86 9.39 8.85
CA ARG A 26 2.94 10.30 10.00
C ARG A 26 3.24 11.74 9.59
N ASN A 27 3.93 11.92 8.48
CA ASN A 27 4.35 13.23 8.02
C ASN A 27 3.36 13.88 7.06
N PHE A 28 2.30 13.17 6.68
CA PHE A 28 1.32 13.68 5.74
C PHE A 28 -0.07 13.57 6.33
N VAL A 29 -0.83 14.65 6.22
CA VAL A 29 -2.22 14.69 6.69
C VAL A 29 -3.13 13.89 5.76
N GLN A 30 -2.71 13.68 4.52
CA GLN A 30 -3.52 13.04 3.50
C GLN A 30 -3.23 11.56 3.41
N GLU A 31 -4.27 10.81 3.09
CA GLU A 31 -4.12 9.40 2.77
C GLU A 31 -3.40 9.24 1.43
N MET A 32 -2.54 8.25 1.38
CA MET A 32 -1.81 7.92 0.17
C MET A 32 -2.24 6.55 -0.33
N VAL A 33 -2.30 6.42 -1.65
CA VAL A 33 -2.58 5.14 -2.30
C VAL A 33 -1.37 4.80 -3.16
N LEU A 34 -0.89 3.57 -3.00
CA LEU A 34 0.32 3.11 -3.68
C LEU A 34 0.09 1.73 -4.24
N THR A 35 0.40 1.54 -5.53
CA THR A 35 0.49 0.20 -6.12
C THR A 35 1.93 -0.26 -5.96
N ILE A 36 2.12 -1.38 -5.27
CA ILE A 36 3.45 -1.88 -4.94
C ILE A 36 4.10 -2.46 -6.19
N ARG A 37 5.24 -1.93 -6.58
CA ARG A 37 6.05 -2.43 -7.70
C ARG A 37 7.32 -3.09 -7.22
N ARG A 38 7.81 -2.72 -6.03
CA ARG A 38 9.01 -3.29 -5.44
C ARG A 38 8.86 -3.35 -3.94
N ILE A 39 9.35 -4.43 -3.35
CA ILE A 39 9.35 -4.60 -1.89
C ILE A 39 10.77 -4.97 -1.47
N GLN A 40 11.28 -4.26 -0.47
CA GLN A 40 12.56 -4.59 0.16
C GLN A 40 12.29 -4.92 1.62
N TRP A 41 12.56 -6.18 1.99
CA TRP A 41 12.35 -6.65 3.36
C TRP A 41 13.60 -6.38 4.18
N LEU A 42 13.41 -5.68 5.30
CA LEU A 42 14.45 -5.44 6.29
C LEU A 42 14.04 -6.13 7.59
N LYS A 43 14.89 -6.05 8.62
CA LYS A 43 14.70 -6.84 9.83
C LYS A 43 13.36 -6.55 10.52
N ASP A 44 12.99 -5.29 10.65
CA ASP A 44 11.79 -4.85 11.38
C ASP A 44 10.90 -3.92 10.57
N LYS A 45 11.25 -3.68 9.31
CA LYS A 45 10.48 -2.81 8.43
C LYS A 45 10.55 -3.33 7.01
N VAL A 46 9.65 -2.82 6.19
CA VAL A 46 9.65 -3.11 4.77
C VAL A 46 9.58 -1.78 4.01
N ILE A 47 10.32 -1.70 2.93
CA ILE A 47 10.27 -0.53 2.06
C ILE A 47 9.53 -0.93 0.79
N VAL A 48 8.42 -0.24 0.54
CA VAL A 48 7.61 -0.48 -0.65
C VAL A 48 7.76 0.72 -1.58
N SER A 49 7.82 0.44 -2.86
CA SER A 49 7.97 1.47 -3.89
C SER A 49 6.90 1.28 -4.95
N GLY A 50 6.38 2.40 -5.45
CA GLY A 50 5.41 2.42 -6.54
C GLY A 50 6.04 2.88 -7.84
N ASP A 51 5.19 3.24 -8.80
CA ASP A 51 5.63 3.73 -10.10
C ASP A 51 6.31 5.09 -10.00
N GLU A 52 5.88 5.90 -9.06
CA GLU A 52 6.57 7.14 -8.74
C GLU A 52 7.68 6.82 -7.75
N ALA A 53 8.79 7.50 -7.87
CA ALA A 53 10.04 7.14 -7.19
C ALA A 53 10.04 7.43 -5.68
N ASN A 54 8.90 7.28 -5.03
CA ASN A 54 8.79 7.50 -3.59
C ASN A 54 8.78 6.18 -2.85
N ASP A 55 9.80 5.95 -2.05
CA ASP A 55 9.88 4.79 -1.19
C ASP A 55 9.14 5.08 0.12
N VAL A 56 8.38 4.10 0.58
CA VAL A 56 7.64 4.21 1.83
C VAL A 56 8.10 3.10 2.76
N ALA A 57 8.50 3.48 3.97
CA ALA A 57 8.91 2.52 4.99
C ALA A 57 7.71 2.21 5.89
N LEU A 58 7.42 0.92 6.05
CA LEU A 58 6.34 0.44 6.90
C LEU A 58 6.92 -0.52 7.94
N SER A 59 6.36 -0.50 9.14
CA SER A 59 6.73 -1.49 10.15
C SER A 59 6.13 -2.84 9.79
N VAL A 60 6.92 -3.92 9.92
CA VAL A 60 6.42 -5.27 9.64
C VAL A 60 5.33 -5.71 10.61
N TYR A 61 5.17 -5.00 11.72
CA TYR A 61 4.14 -5.30 12.72
C TYR A 61 2.85 -4.53 12.49
N ASP A 62 2.82 -3.62 11.53
CA ASP A 62 1.65 -2.80 11.24
C ASP A 62 0.69 -3.51 10.30
N TRP A 63 -0.49 -2.92 10.19
CA TRP A 63 -1.52 -3.34 9.27
C TRP A 63 -1.82 -2.19 8.31
N VAL A 64 -2.11 -2.53 7.07
CA VAL A 64 -2.48 -1.55 6.05
C VAL A 64 -3.77 -2.00 5.38
N GLU A 65 -4.47 -1.04 4.80
CA GLU A 65 -5.68 -1.34 4.05
C GLU A 65 -5.31 -1.71 2.62
N LEU A 66 -5.75 -2.88 2.17
CA LEU A 66 -5.67 -3.24 0.76
C LEU A 66 -6.88 -2.66 0.04
N VAL A 67 -6.65 -2.16 -1.16
CA VAL A 67 -7.71 -1.63 -2.00
C VAL A 67 -7.54 -2.17 -3.41
N LYS A 68 -8.60 -2.08 -4.19
CA LYS A 68 -8.54 -2.36 -5.62
C LYS A 68 -9.38 -1.32 -6.35
N GLU A 69 -9.07 -1.12 -7.62
CA GLU A 69 -9.89 -0.27 -8.45
C GLU A 69 -11.18 -1.01 -8.82
N GLU A 70 -12.28 -0.29 -8.71
CA GLU A 70 -13.56 -0.80 -9.17
C GLU A 70 -13.55 -0.84 -10.68
N LYS A 71 -13.78 -2.02 -11.24
CA LYS A 71 -13.95 -2.14 -12.68
C LYS A 71 -15.33 -1.64 -13.05
N GLU A 72 -15.38 -0.67 -13.97
CA GLU A 72 -16.66 -0.26 -14.52
C GLU A 72 -17.22 -1.45 -15.30
N ALA A 73 -18.47 -1.78 -14.99
CA ALA A 73 -19.18 -2.76 -15.77
C ALA A 73 -19.45 -2.18 -17.16
N VAL A 74 -18.95 -2.85 -18.16
CA VAL A 74 -19.18 -2.44 -19.54
C VAL A 74 -20.45 -3.05 -20.04
#